data_f2edde9c230500e5d59c307ec2ede12e
#
_entry.id   f2edde9c230500e5d59c307ec2ede12e
#
_cell.length_a   1.000
_cell.length_b   1.000
_cell.length_c   1.000
_cell.angle_alpha   90.00
_cell.angle_beta   90.00
_cell.angle_gamma   90.00
#
_symmetry.space_group_name_H-M   'P 1'
#
loop_
_entity.id
_entity.type
_entity.pdbx_description
1 polymer ?
#
loop_
_entity_poly.entity_id
_entity_poly.type
_entity_poly.pdbx_seq_one_letter_code
_entity_poly.pdbx_strand_id
1 'polypeptide(L)'
;QVLSSAASDVYKRQVNYLVKEFECKKAADSYARSSTSRTGVLDCTKLHTYKYNEDLFKKITTLADGKNHGLVFVLDWSGSMAPVLEDTLKQLYSLVWFCKKVSIPFEVYAFTNEWIQRDTLPDGSWAPLPNHYEAQDGQLNVDENFCMMNILTSKVNGKVLDHQLKNIYRIGYYFASRGCYSYEPGRRVSLSGTPLNEAIVSLHQILPTFQKENKLQKVQCVILTDGEAGFLNRHAMTTNYKGEEHLGYKRLVADRTFVRDRKTGNTYQVKYRYNEFTDLLLNNLKDNFVDMNLIGIRVLPPRDANSFMKLYSEYGTSSYDKLQSSWRNEKSFSIKNSGYDAYFGMSATALNQDTEFDVDEGATKAKIKSAFVK
;
A
#
# COMPACT_ATOMS: atom_id res chain seq x y z
N GLN A 1 17.47 23.82 2.07
CA GLN A 1 16.79 24.94 2.77
C GLN A 1 15.52 25.42 2.07
N VAL A 2 15.12 24.90 0.91
CA VAL A 2 14.04 25.44 0.06
C VAL A 2 12.72 24.62 0.17
N LEU A 3 12.64 23.55 0.90
CA LEU A 3 11.36 23.21 1.51
C LEU A 3 11.15 24.14 2.72
N SER A 4 11.37 25.43 2.41
CA SER A 4 11.15 26.52 3.33
C SER A 4 9.69 26.52 3.76
N SER A 5 9.46 27.08 4.89
CA SER A 5 8.20 27.20 5.62
C SER A 5 6.94 27.37 4.75
N ALA A 6 7.03 27.99 3.58
CA ALA A 6 5.87 28.26 2.71
C ALA A 6 5.25 26.99 2.08
N ALA A 7 6.04 26.11 1.45
CA ALA A 7 5.51 24.86 0.89
C ALA A 7 4.99 23.95 2.01
N SER A 8 5.76 23.84 3.11
CA SER A 8 5.30 23.11 4.30
C SER A 8 3.99 23.68 4.88
N ASP A 9 3.77 25.00 4.82
CA ASP A 9 2.58 25.64 5.36
C ASP A 9 1.37 25.51 4.43
N VAL A 10 1.55 25.50 3.12
CA VAL A 10 0.50 25.18 2.13
C VAL A 10 0.04 23.73 2.31
N TYR A 11 0.95 22.76 2.37
CA TYR A 11 0.61 21.37 2.63
C TYR A 11 -0.08 21.17 3.98
N LYS A 12 0.35 21.88 5.04
CA LYS A 12 -0.31 21.83 6.36
C LYS A 12 -1.74 22.37 6.32
N ARG A 13 -2.01 23.44 5.54
CA ARG A 13 -3.37 23.98 5.38
C ARG A 13 -4.28 22.99 4.66
N GLN A 14 -3.81 22.38 3.55
CA GLN A 14 -4.55 21.37 2.81
C GLN A 14 -4.88 20.16 3.67
N VAL A 15 -3.87 19.64 4.40
CA VAL A 15 -4.08 18.53 5.33
C VAL A 15 -5.09 18.89 6.43
N ASN A 16 -5.04 20.12 6.99
CA ASN A 16 -6.00 20.56 8.02
C ASN A 16 -7.44 20.58 7.50
N TYR A 17 -7.63 20.96 6.24
CA TYR A 17 -8.94 20.96 5.60
C TYR A 17 -9.47 19.53 5.42
N LEU A 18 -8.64 18.63 4.89
CA LEU A 18 -8.96 17.21 4.74
C LEU A 18 -9.32 16.55 6.07
N VAL A 19 -8.58 16.87 7.12
CA VAL A 19 -8.86 16.40 8.49
C VAL A 19 -10.26 16.84 8.94
N LYS A 20 -10.58 18.12 8.79
CA LYS A 20 -11.89 18.66 9.21
C LYS A 20 -13.04 17.98 8.46
N GLU A 21 -12.90 17.77 7.15
CA GLU A 21 -13.93 17.12 6.35
C GLU A 21 -14.05 15.62 6.69
N PHE A 22 -12.93 14.93 6.92
CA PHE A 22 -12.93 13.54 7.34
C PHE A 22 -13.60 13.38 8.73
N GLU A 23 -13.29 14.25 9.69
CA GLU A 23 -13.93 14.20 11.00
C GLU A 23 -15.42 14.48 10.93
N CYS A 24 -15.85 15.45 10.11
CA CYS A 24 -17.26 15.71 9.86
C CYS A 24 -17.96 14.50 9.24
N LYS A 25 -17.32 13.83 8.25
CA LYS A 25 -17.85 12.63 7.62
C LYS A 25 -17.91 11.46 8.58
N LYS A 26 -16.85 11.25 9.37
CA LYS A 26 -16.79 10.22 10.42
C LYS A 26 -17.89 10.42 11.45
N ALA A 27 -18.13 11.67 11.91
CA ALA A 27 -19.21 12.01 12.82
C ALA A 27 -20.58 11.76 12.20
N ALA A 28 -20.80 12.17 10.93
CA ALA A 28 -22.04 11.90 10.20
C ALA A 28 -22.31 10.41 10.01
N ASP A 29 -21.30 9.62 9.65
CA ASP A 29 -21.42 8.16 9.50
C ASP A 29 -21.68 7.47 10.83
N SER A 30 -21.06 7.94 11.91
CA SER A 30 -21.32 7.45 13.27
C SER A 30 -22.76 7.76 13.71
N TYR A 31 -23.25 8.95 13.43
CA TYR A 31 -24.63 9.34 13.70
C TYR A 31 -25.64 8.55 12.85
N ALA A 32 -25.35 8.34 11.57
CA ALA A 32 -26.20 7.54 10.68
C ALA A 32 -26.31 6.08 11.12
N ARG A 33 -25.28 5.53 11.80
CA ARG A 33 -25.27 4.18 12.35
C ARG A 33 -25.74 4.11 13.80
N SER A 34 -26.11 5.25 14.38
CA SER A 34 -26.62 5.31 15.76
C SER A 34 -27.94 4.56 15.84
N SER A 35 -28.10 3.77 16.90
CA SER A 35 -29.36 3.13 17.23
C SER A 35 -30.01 3.83 18.43
N THR A 36 -31.31 4.07 18.33
CA THR A 36 -32.09 4.61 19.44
C THR A 36 -32.81 3.46 20.13
N SER A 37 -32.50 3.22 21.40
CA SER A 37 -33.15 2.21 22.20
C SER A 37 -33.93 2.82 23.38
N ARG A 38 -34.98 2.15 23.79
CA ARG A 38 -35.76 2.52 24.99
C ARG A 38 -34.94 2.10 26.22
N THR A 39 -34.80 2.98 27.18
CA THR A 39 -33.99 2.71 28.40
C THR A 39 -34.70 1.91 29.47
N GLY A 40 -36.02 1.67 29.31
CA GLY A 40 -36.87 1.11 30.38
C GLY A 40 -37.21 2.12 31.47
N VAL A 41 -36.65 3.34 31.43
CA VAL A 41 -36.97 4.44 32.38
C VAL A 41 -38.08 5.31 31.82
N LEU A 42 -39.15 5.52 32.57
CA LEU A 42 -40.27 6.37 32.19
C LEU A 42 -39.81 7.83 32.02
N ASP A 43 -40.27 8.46 30.94
CA ASP A 43 -40.11 9.89 30.73
C ASP A 43 -41.25 10.66 31.40
N CYS A 44 -41.02 11.14 32.61
CA CYS A 44 -42.03 11.84 33.41
C CYS A 44 -42.65 13.03 32.69
N THR A 45 -41.95 13.63 31.76
CA THR A 45 -42.48 14.75 30.97
C THR A 45 -43.55 14.31 29.97
N LYS A 46 -43.58 13.07 29.59
CA LYS A 46 -44.54 12.48 28.65
C LYS A 46 -45.64 11.66 29.27
N LEU A 47 -45.61 11.48 30.61
CA LEU A 47 -46.59 10.69 31.34
C LEU A 47 -48.04 11.15 31.14
N HIS A 48 -48.25 12.45 30.94
CA HIS A 48 -49.59 13.00 30.68
C HIS A 48 -50.19 12.57 29.35
N THR A 49 -49.36 12.05 28.42
CA THR A 49 -49.80 11.59 27.09
C THR A 49 -50.08 10.09 27.03
N TYR A 50 -50.06 9.37 28.18
CA TYR A 50 -50.12 7.92 28.25
C TYR A 50 -51.32 7.27 27.53
N LYS A 51 -52.42 8.02 27.38
CA LYS A 51 -53.63 7.52 26.67
C LYS A 51 -53.52 7.44 25.16
N TYR A 52 -52.59 8.16 24.56
CA TYR A 52 -52.46 8.27 23.08
C TYR A 52 -51.02 8.10 22.59
N ASN A 53 -50.05 7.92 23.47
CA ASN A 53 -48.66 7.79 23.10
C ASN A 53 -48.05 6.56 23.78
N GLU A 54 -47.68 5.58 22.98
CA GLU A 54 -47.01 4.34 23.45
C GLU A 54 -45.53 4.57 23.80
N ASP A 55 -44.96 5.72 23.45
CA ASP A 55 -43.53 6.00 23.56
C ASP A 55 -43.20 6.82 24.81
N LEU A 56 -43.50 6.24 25.98
CA LEU A 56 -43.37 6.84 27.30
C LEU A 56 -41.99 6.68 27.94
N PHE A 57 -41.07 5.96 27.29
CA PHE A 57 -39.76 5.70 27.84
C PHE A 57 -38.71 6.67 27.29
N LYS A 58 -37.75 7.03 28.15
CA LYS A 58 -36.58 7.77 27.74
C LYS A 58 -35.81 6.97 26.71
N LYS A 59 -35.38 7.59 25.63
CA LYS A 59 -34.56 6.99 24.57
C LYS A 59 -33.11 7.37 24.78
N ILE A 60 -32.23 6.40 24.66
CA ILE A 60 -30.78 6.59 24.56
C ILE A 60 -30.38 6.31 23.13
N THR A 61 -29.67 7.27 22.52
CA THR A 61 -29.00 7.06 21.24
C THR A 61 -27.62 6.52 21.52
N THR A 62 -27.37 5.27 21.14
CA THR A 62 -26.06 4.65 21.22
C THR A 62 -25.37 4.88 19.88
N LEU A 63 -24.28 5.62 19.89
CA LEU A 63 -23.43 5.78 18.73
C LEU A 63 -22.69 4.45 18.51
N ALA A 64 -22.81 3.91 17.30
CA ALA A 64 -22.00 2.76 16.92
C ALA A 64 -20.52 3.16 16.91
N ASP A 65 -19.66 2.40 17.56
CA ASP A 65 -18.22 2.59 17.48
C ASP A 65 -17.80 2.60 16.03
N GLY A 66 -17.12 3.66 15.60
CA GLY A 66 -16.57 3.77 14.26
C GLY A 66 -15.59 2.61 14.05
N LYS A 67 -15.68 1.91 12.90
CA LYS A 67 -14.71 0.87 12.56
C LYS A 67 -13.31 1.46 12.65
N ASN A 68 -12.45 0.82 13.45
CA ASN A 68 -11.07 1.25 13.60
C ASN A 68 -10.25 0.75 12.41
N HIS A 69 -9.75 1.67 11.60
CA HIS A 69 -9.01 1.40 10.37
C HIS A 69 -7.54 1.76 10.52
N GLY A 70 -6.66 1.00 9.87
CA GLY A 70 -5.25 1.31 9.74
C GLY A 70 -4.78 1.23 8.29
N LEU A 71 -3.65 1.85 8.00
CA LEU A 71 -3.08 1.97 6.68
C LEU A 71 -1.67 1.37 6.64
N VAL A 72 -1.43 0.48 5.69
CA VAL A 72 -0.08 -0.02 5.37
C VAL A 72 0.25 0.39 3.94
N PHE A 73 1.34 1.12 3.77
CA PHE A 73 1.86 1.49 2.46
C PHE A 73 3.08 0.65 2.13
N VAL A 74 3.13 0.14 0.91
CA VAL A 74 4.23 -0.67 0.39
C VAL A 74 4.73 -0.02 -0.88
N LEU A 75 5.92 0.55 -0.83
CA LEU A 75 6.52 1.33 -1.92
C LEU A 75 7.58 0.52 -2.63
N ASP A 76 7.53 0.55 -3.93
CA ASP A 76 8.61 0.07 -4.78
C ASP A 76 9.84 0.98 -4.63
N TRP A 77 10.97 0.37 -4.25
CA TRP A 77 12.25 1.06 -4.09
C TRP A 77 13.23 0.56 -5.16
N SER A 78 12.78 0.58 -6.42
CA SER A 78 13.54 0.12 -7.59
C SER A 78 14.15 1.27 -8.38
N GLY A 79 15.14 0.96 -9.23
CA GLY A 79 15.84 1.94 -10.06
C GLY A 79 14.93 2.68 -11.03
N SER A 80 13.88 2.04 -11.52
CA SER A 80 12.88 2.62 -12.43
C SER A 80 12.03 3.69 -11.75
N MET A 81 11.84 3.61 -10.44
CA MET A 81 11.10 4.61 -9.65
C MET A 81 11.84 5.95 -9.50
N ALA A 82 13.16 6.02 -9.75
CA ALA A 82 13.96 7.23 -9.54
C ALA A 82 13.34 8.52 -10.14
N PRO A 83 12.79 8.55 -11.37
CA PRO A 83 12.22 9.76 -11.94
C PRO A 83 10.95 10.27 -11.26
N VAL A 84 10.20 9.37 -10.59
CA VAL A 84 8.91 9.68 -9.95
C VAL A 84 8.97 9.64 -8.43
N LEU A 85 10.12 9.25 -7.87
CA LEU A 85 10.28 9.01 -6.44
C LEU A 85 10.06 10.28 -5.63
N GLU A 86 10.57 11.42 -6.05
CA GLU A 86 10.42 12.70 -5.35
C GLU A 86 8.94 13.07 -5.21
N ASP A 87 8.17 12.97 -6.29
CA ASP A 87 6.76 13.33 -6.30
C ASP A 87 5.92 12.31 -5.52
N THR A 88 6.26 11.02 -5.62
CA THR A 88 5.67 9.97 -4.78
C THR A 88 5.87 10.26 -3.29
N LEU A 89 7.07 10.68 -2.89
CA LEU A 89 7.36 11.01 -1.50
C LEU A 89 6.64 12.28 -1.03
N LYS A 90 6.42 13.27 -1.91
CA LYS A 90 5.58 14.46 -1.59
C LYS A 90 4.13 14.04 -1.28
N GLN A 91 3.55 13.17 -2.11
CA GLN A 91 2.19 12.65 -1.87
C GLN A 91 2.12 11.83 -0.59
N LEU A 92 3.10 10.96 -0.37
CA LEU A 92 3.21 10.19 0.87
C LEU A 92 3.31 11.09 2.11
N TYR A 93 4.06 12.18 2.03
CA TYR A 93 4.17 13.16 3.11
C TYR A 93 2.81 13.70 3.54
N SER A 94 2.00 14.16 2.58
CA SER A 94 0.66 14.69 2.84
C SER A 94 -0.24 13.65 3.50
N LEU A 95 -0.22 12.42 2.99
CA LEU A 95 -1.04 11.32 3.47
C LEU A 95 -0.64 10.87 4.90
N VAL A 96 0.66 10.77 5.18
CA VAL A 96 1.19 10.41 6.49
C VAL A 96 0.83 11.46 7.54
N TRP A 97 0.94 12.74 7.21
CA TRP A 97 0.51 13.82 8.11
C TRP A 97 -0.99 13.85 8.34
N PHE A 98 -1.79 13.57 7.30
CA PHE A 98 -3.22 13.38 7.46
C PHE A 98 -3.52 12.24 8.45
N CYS A 99 -2.95 11.05 8.24
CA CYS A 99 -3.13 9.91 9.14
C CYS A 99 -2.74 10.24 10.58
N LYS A 100 -1.61 10.94 10.77
CA LYS A 100 -1.15 11.37 12.08
C LYS A 100 -2.14 12.29 12.78
N LYS A 101 -2.73 13.26 12.05
CA LYS A 101 -3.69 14.21 12.60
C LYS A 101 -5.03 13.59 12.98
N VAL A 102 -5.53 12.65 12.16
CA VAL A 102 -6.79 11.96 12.45
C VAL A 102 -6.61 10.70 13.30
N SER A 103 -5.38 10.48 13.82
CA SER A 103 -5.03 9.35 14.67
C SER A 103 -5.30 7.99 14.02
N ILE A 104 -5.12 7.88 12.69
CA ILE A 104 -5.15 6.61 11.98
C ILE A 104 -3.76 5.96 12.09
N PRO A 105 -3.65 4.75 12.68
CA PRO A 105 -2.39 4.00 12.69
C PRO A 105 -1.91 3.72 11.27
N PHE A 106 -0.62 3.90 11.02
CA PHE A 106 -0.01 3.60 9.73
C PHE A 106 1.40 3.06 9.87
N GLU A 107 1.80 2.28 8.87
CA GLU A 107 3.16 1.83 8.63
C GLU A 107 3.48 2.03 7.15
N VAL A 108 4.70 2.43 6.84
CA VAL A 108 5.19 2.57 5.46
C VAL A 108 6.40 1.69 5.28
N TYR A 109 6.32 0.80 4.32
CA TYR A 109 7.40 -0.09 3.93
C TYR A 109 7.90 0.26 2.53
N ALA A 110 9.19 0.06 2.31
CA ALA A 110 9.78 0.09 0.98
C ALA A 110 10.47 -1.25 0.71
N PHE A 111 10.34 -1.79 -0.51
CA PHE A 111 10.94 -3.07 -0.88
C PHE A 111 11.95 -2.91 -2.01
N THR A 112 13.06 -3.64 -1.90
CA THR A 112 14.14 -3.69 -2.88
C THR A 112 14.88 -5.02 -2.77
N ASN A 113 15.77 -5.32 -3.71
CA ASN A 113 16.71 -6.44 -3.64
C ASN A 113 18.14 -5.97 -3.89
N GLU A 114 18.56 -4.94 -3.18
CA GLU A 114 19.90 -4.39 -3.30
C GLU A 114 20.96 -5.46 -3.04
N TRP A 115 21.92 -5.57 -3.95
CA TRP A 115 23.07 -6.44 -3.78
C TRP A 115 23.83 -6.10 -2.50
N ILE A 116 24.02 -7.12 -1.65
CA ILE A 116 24.78 -6.99 -0.40
C ILE A 116 26.22 -7.41 -0.65
N GLN A 117 27.16 -6.49 -0.42
CA GLN A 117 28.56 -6.84 -0.41
C GLN A 117 28.82 -7.76 0.77
N ARG A 118 29.29 -8.98 0.48
CA ARG A 118 29.65 -9.99 1.48
C ARG A 118 31.08 -9.76 1.94
N ASP A 119 31.34 -10.01 3.20
CA ASP A 119 32.69 -10.08 3.71
C ASP A 119 33.38 -11.34 3.20
N THR A 120 34.71 -11.25 2.94
CA THR A 120 35.50 -12.40 2.57
C THR A 120 36.00 -13.09 3.84
N LEU A 121 35.74 -14.37 3.97
CA LEU A 121 36.23 -15.19 5.08
C LEU A 121 37.73 -15.46 4.92
N PRO A 122 38.44 -15.87 6.01
CA PRO A 122 39.86 -16.17 5.96
C PRO A 122 40.28 -17.24 4.97
N ASP A 123 39.36 -18.13 4.60
CA ASP A 123 39.53 -19.18 3.57
C ASP A 123 39.29 -18.69 2.13
N GLY A 124 39.04 -17.40 1.94
CA GLY A 124 38.75 -16.79 0.65
C GLY A 124 37.30 -16.97 0.18
N SER A 125 36.46 -17.65 0.92
CA SER A 125 35.03 -17.76 0.63
C SER A 125 34.25 -16.53 1.05
N TRP A 126 33.02 -16.36 0.51
CA TRP A 126 32.14 -15.29 0.90
C TRP A 126 31.36 -15.65 2.18
N ALA A 127 31.27 -14.73 3.11
CA ALA A 127 30.38 -14.88 4.26
C ALA A 127 28.94 -15.13 3.80
N PRO A 128 28.20 -16.10 4.39
CA PRO A 128 26.81 -16.34 4.04
C PRO A 128 25.96 -15.11 4.36
N LEU A 129 24.99 -14.83 3.49
CA LEU A 129 23.96 -13.82 3.80
C LEU A 129 23.06 -14.33 4.94
N PRO A 130 22.49 -13.42 5.74
CA PRO A 130 21.51 -13.80 6.73
C PRO A 130 20.31 -14.47 6.05
N ASN A 131 19.93 -15.65 6.52
CA ASN A 131 18.72 -16.31 6.04
C ASN A 131 17.49 -15.57 6.58
N HIS A 132 16.54 -15.27 5.68
CA HIS A 132 15.25 -14.69 6.08
C HIS A 132 14.34 -15.73 6.73
N TYR A 133 14.57 -17.01 6.44
CA TYR A 133 13.77 -18.15 6.89
C TYR A 133 14.56 -19.45 6.72
N GLU A 134 14.11 -20.51 7.38
CA GLU A 134 14.67 -21.85 7.18
C GLU A 134 14.10 -22.47 5.89
N ALA A 135 14.96 -22.65 4.90
CA ALA A 135 14.58 -23.15 3.60
C ALA A 135 14.29 -24.67 3.63
N GLN A 136 13.20 -25.08 3.01
CA GLN A 136 12.81 -26.50 2.87
C GLN A 136 12.51 -26.81 1.41
N ASP A 137 12.76 -28.07 0.99
CA ASP A 137 12.40 -28.51 -0.36
C ASP A 137 10.91 -28.26 -0.65
N GLY A 138 10.63 -27.77 -1.84
CA GLY A 138 9.29 -27.45 -2.30
C GLY A 138 8.74 -26.08 -1.84
N GLN A 139 9.41 -25.33 -0.97
CA GLN A 139 8.98 -23.98 -0.59
C GLN A 139 9.30 -22.96 -1.68
N LEU A 140 8.51 -21.88 -1.74
CA LEU A 140 8.86 -20.70 -2.53
C LEU A 140 10.17 -20.10 -2.02
N ASN A 141 11.05 -19.75 -2.94
CA ASN A 141 12.33 -19.13 -2.63
C ASN A 141 12.17 -17.60 -2.65
N VAL A 142 12.40 -16.97 -1.54
CA VAL A 142 12.56 -15.51 -1.42
C VAL A 142 14.02 -15.19 -1.67
N ASP A 143 14.29 -14.21 -2.54
CA ASP A 143 15.65 -13.76 -2.88
C ASP A 143 16.42 -13.41 -1.61
N GLU A 144 17.65 -13.92 -1.47
CA GLU A 144 18.52 -13.64 -0.33
C GLU A 144 18.88 -12.14 -0.19
N ASN A 145 18.85 -11.39 -1.29
CA ASN A 145 19.06 -9.94 -1.30
C ASN A 145 17.78 -9.15 -1.03
N PHE A 146 16.62 -9.81 -0.93
CA PHE A 146 15.36 -9.14 -0.64
C PHE A 146 15.43 -8.35 0.67
N CYS A 147 14.96 -7.12 0.62
CA CYS A 147 14.89 -6.22 1.77
C CYS A 147 13.53 -5.53 1.84
N MET A 148 12.87 -5.66 2.98
CA MET A 148 11.63 -4.94 3.30
C MET A 148 11.93 -3.96 4.43
N MET A 149 11.97 -2.67 4.12
CA MET A 149 12.34 -1.61 5.05
C MET A 149 11.09 -0.95 5.62
N ASN A 150 10.93 -0.91 6.93
CA ASN A 150 9.96 -0.01 7.56
C ASN A 150 10.56 1.39 7.61
N ILE A 151 10.07 2.29 6.77
CA ILE A 151 10.64 3.63 6.61
C ILE A 151 9.92 4.71 7.42
N LEU A 152 8.62 4.51 7.71
CA LEU A 152 7.83 5.42 8.54
C LEU A 152 6.82 4.64 9.37
N THR A 153 6.56 5.11 10.58
CA THR A 153 5.59 4.48 11.49
C THR A 153 4.81 5.52 12.29
N SER A 154 3.54 5.23 12.55
CA SER A 154 2.70 6.06 13.41
C SER A 154 3.06 5.99 14.89
N LYS A 155 3.88 5.00 15.30
CA LYS A 155 4.28 4.77 16.70
C LYS A 155 5.20 5.85 17.27
N VAL A 156 5.87 6.61 16.40
CA VAL A 156 6.77 7.67 16.81
C VAL A 156 6.04 8.99 17.07
N ASN A 157 6.64 9.86 17.88
CA ASN A 157 6.11 11.20 18.08
C ASN A 157 6.27 12.09 16.82
N GLY A 158 5.57 13.23 16.77
CA GLY A 158 5.56 14.10 15.60
C GLY A 158 6.93 14.67 15.21
N LYS A 159 7.82 14.94 16.18
CA LYS A 159 9.17 15.45 15.89
C LYS A 159 10.05 14.40 15.23
N VAL A 160 10.00 13.16 15.72
CA VAL A 160 10.73 12.03 15.14
C VAL A 160 10.18 11.71 13.75
N LEU A 161 8.85 11.71 13.57
CA LEU A 161 8.24 11.50 12.26
C LEU A 161 8.67 12.56 11.25
N ASP A 162 8.69 13.85 11.63
CA ASP A 162 9.16 14.93 10.77
C ASP A 162 10.65 14.74 10.37
N HIS A 163 11.47 14.27 11.31
CA HIS A 163 12.87 13.95 11.03
C HIS A 163 13.02 12.78 10.06
N GLN A 164 12.25 11.70 10.24
CA GLN A 164 12.23 10.55 9.33
C GLN A 164 11.79 10.96 7.93
N LEU A 165 10.71 11.73 7.81
CA LEU A 165 10.22 12.24 6.53
C LEU A 165 11.26 13.09 5.80
N LYS A 166 11.96 13.97 6.52
CA LYS A 166 13.04 14.78 5.93
C LYS A 166 14.20 13.93 5.42
N ASN A 167 14.56 12.89 6.15
CA ASN A 167 15.64 12.00 5.74
C ASN A 167 15.28 11.19 4.49
N ILE A 168 14.06 10.61 4.46
CA ILE A 168 13.58 9.86 3.30
C ILE A 168 13.45 10.77 2.09
N TYR A 169 12.96 12.00 2.25
CA TYR A 169 12.90 12.97 1.16
C TYR A 169 14.29 13.30 0.62
N ARG A 170 15.30 13.48 1.48
CA ARG A 170 16.70 13.72 1.05
C ARG A 170 17.25 12.55 0.23
N ILE A 171 16.97 11.31 0.65
CA ILE A 171 17.36 10.10 -0.07
C ILE A 171 16.67 10.05 -1.43
N GLY A 172 15.36 10.28 -1.49
CA GLY A 172 14.60 10.32 -2.73
C GLY A 172 15.08 11.42 -3.68
N TYR A 173 15.36 12.61 -3.16
CA TYR A 173 15.90 13.71 -3.93
C TYR A 173 17.30 13.41 -4.49
N TYR A 174 18.17 12.73 -3.72
CA TYR A 174 19.46 12.26 -4.19
C TYR A 174 19.33 11.37 -5.43
N PHE A 175 18.43 10.37 -5.37
CA PHE A 175 18.21 9.48 -6.51
C PHE A 175 17.56 10.17 -7.70
N ALA A 176 16.59 11.05 -7.48
CA ALA A 176 15.94 11.83 -8.54
C ALA A 176 16.95 12.78 -9.25
N SER A 177 17.93 13.31 -8.51
CA SER A 177 18.97 14.21 -9.01
C SER A 177 20.17 13.48 -9.64
N ARG A 178 20.08 12.20 -9.89
CA ARG A 178 21.15 11.36 -10.45
C ARG A 178 22.48 11.40 -9.67
N GLY A 179 22.41 11.52 -8.35
CA GLY A 179 23.60 11.49 -7.51
C GLY A 179 24.51 12.72 -7.58
N CYS A 180 24.01 13.86 -8.06
CA CYS A 180 24.81 15.09 -8.23
C CYS A 180 25.24 15.76 -6.92
N TYR A 181 24.95 15.18 -5.75
CA TYR A 181 25.28 15.73 -4.44
C TYR A 181 26.17 14.80 -3.65
N SER A 182 27.01 15.36 -2.79
CA SER A 182 27.99 14.65 -1.94
C SER A 182 27.39 13.74 -0.85
N TYR A 183 26.14 13.35 -0.97
CA TYR A 183 25.45 12.49 -0.02
C TYR A 183 25.37 11.06 -0.57
N GLU A 184 26.02 10.12 0.09
CA GLU A 184 25.85 8.71 -0.21
C GLU A 184 24.76 8.13 0.72
N PRO A 185 23.69 7.58 0.16
CA PRO A 185 22.71 6.87 0.98
C PRO A 185 23.40 5.67 1.66
N GLY A 186 22.95 5.36 2.86
CA GLY A 186 23.46 4.22 3.61
C GLY A 186 23.24 2.89 2.87
N ARG A 187 23.91 1.84 3.30
CA ARG A 187 23.72 0.48 2.76
C ARG A 187 22.26 0.06 2.88
N ARG A 188 21.76 -0.70 1.89
CA ARG A 188 20.38 -1.22 1.78
C ARG A 188 19.29 -0.19 1.53
N VAL A 189 19.63 1.03 1.21
CA VAL A 189 18.66 2.06 0.79
C VAL A 189 18.85 2.48 -0.67
N SER A 190 19.74 1.84 -1.41
CA SER A 190 19.92 2.06 -2.83
C SER A 190 18.75 1.50 -3.63
N LEU A 191 18.41 2.19 -4.73
CA LEU A 191 17.41 1.71 -5.67
C LEU A 191 17.97 0.51 -6.46
N SER A 192 17.23 -0.60 -6.50
CA SER A 192 17.64 -1.81 -7.20
C SER A 192 16.49 -2.42 -8.00
N GLY A 193 16.30 -3.75 -7.96
CA GLY A 193 15.21 -4.41 -8.68
C GLY A 193 13.85 -4.32 -7.97
N THR A 194 12.84 -4.97 -8.55
CA THR A 194 11.44 -4.92 -8.13
C THR A 194 10.97 -6.27 -7.58
N PRO A 195 11.36 -6.68 -6.35
CA PRO A 195 10.92 -7.94 -5.74
C PRO A 195 9.50 -7.83 -5.14
N LEU A 196 8.52 -7.46 -5.98
CA LEU A 196 7.14 -7.24 -5.55
C LEU A 196 6.49 -8.53 -5.01
N ASN A 197 6.77 -9.68 -5.61
CA ASN A 197 6.19 -10.95 -5.17
C ASN A 197 6.71 -11.37 -3.79
N GLU A 198 7.99 -11.14 -3.52
CA GLU A 198 8.61 -11.32 -2.20
C GLU A 198 7.99 -10.36 -1.17
N ALA A 199 7.75 -9.12 -1.56
CA ALA A 199 7.06 -8.14 -0.71
C ALA A 199 5.64 -8.61 -0.34
N ILE A 200 4.86 -9.12 -1.31
CA ILE A 200 3.51 -9.66 -1.07
C ILE A 200 3.57 -10.86 -0.11
N VAL A 201 4.53 -11.76 -0.27
CA VAL A 201 4.72 -12.89 0.66
C VAL A 201 5.03 -12.38 2.08
N SER A 202 5.86 -11.33 2.22
CA SER A 202 6.19 -10.74 3.52
C SER A 202 4.99 -10.11 4.22
N LEU A 203 3.98 -9.65 3.47
CA LEU A 203 2.75 -9.09 4.04
C LEU A 203 1.95 -10.11 4.88
N HIS A 204 2.11 -11.41 4.68
CA HIS A 204 1.53 -12.44 5.54
C HIS A 204 1.98 -12.35 7.01
N GLN A 205 3.13 -11.77 7.28
CA GLN A 205 3.63 -11.50 8.65
C GLN A 205 3.33 -10.07 9.11
N ILE A 206 3.48 -9.11 8.21
CA ILE A 206 3.36 -7.68 8.52
C ILE A 206 1.92 -7.31 8.89
N LEU A 207 0.95 -7.70 8.05
CA LEU A 207 -0.44 -7.26 8.19
C LEU A 207 -1.12 -7.75 9.47
N PRO A 208 -1.04 -9.05 9.86
CA PRO A 208 -1.64 -9.50 11.11
C PRO A 208 -0.95 -8.91 12.33
N THR A 209 0.36 -8.70 12.28
CA THR A 209 1.12 -8.04 13.36
C THR A 209 0.64 -6.61 13.53
N PHE A 210 0.56 -5.85 12.45
CA PHE A 210 0.06 -4.47 12.46
C PHE A 210 -1.38 -4.37 12.96
N GLN A 211 -2.27 -5.27 12.48
CA GLN A 211 -3.66 -5.33 12.89
C GLN A 211 -3.80 -5.60 14.39
N LYS A 212 -3.07 -6.60 14.90
CA LYS A 212 -3.09 -7.00 16.30
C LYS A 212 -2.56 -5.92 17.23
N GLU A 213 -1.39 -5.36 16.92
CA GLU A 213 -0.74 -4.33 17.75
C GLU A 213 -1.57 -3.05 17.88
N ASN A 214 -2.27 -2.66 16.82
CA ASN A 214 -3.11 -1.47 16.79
C ASN A 214 -4.59 -1.77 17.07
N LYS A 215 -4.97 -3.01 17.36
CA LYS A 215 -6.35 -3.46 17.63
C LYS A 215 -7.33 -3.03 16.54
N LEU A 216 -6.96 -3.21 15.27
CA LEU A 216 -7.72 -2.74 14.12
C LEU A 216 -8.79 -3.75 13.70
N GLN A 217 -9.94 -3.24 13.28
CA GLN A 217 -11.00 -4.03 12.66
C GLN A 217 -10.77 -4.21 11.15
N LYS A 218 -10.15 -3.23 10.50
CA LYS A 218 -9.87 -3.28 9.06
C LYS A 218 -8.52 -2.65 8.72
N VAL A 219 -7.80 -3.28 7.81
CA VAL A 219 -6.52 -2.76 7.28
C VAL A 219 -6.67 -2.44 5.79
N GLN A 220 -6.23 -1.25 5.41
CA GLN A 220 -6.05 -0.85 4.02
C GLN A 220 -4.58 -1.02 3.67
N CYS A 221 -4.26 -1.88 2.73
CA CYS A 221 -2.89 -2.07 2.24
C CYS A 221 -2.77 -1.49 0.83
N VAL A 222 -1.94 -0.48 0.66
CA VAL A 222 -1.71 0.20 -0.61
C VAL A 222 -0.32 -0.17 -1.12
N ILE A 223 -0.26 -0.81 -2.28
CA ILE A 223 1.00 -1.19 -2.93
C ILE A 223 1.20 -0.29 -4.14
N LEU A 224 2.31 0.45 -4.16
CA LEU A 224 2.67 1.35 -5.25
C LEU A 224 3.96 0.86 -5.92
N THR A 225 3.90 0.63 -7.24
CA THR A 225 5.02 0.16 -8.06
C THR A 225 4.95 0.73 -9.48
N ASP A 226 6.06 0.81 -10.16
CA ASP A 226 6.14 1.11 -11.60
C ASP A 226 6.54 -0.12 -12.43
N GLY A 227 6.90 -1.22 -11.76
CA GLY A 227 7.42 -2.46 -12.35
C GLY A 227 6.52 -3.67 -12.18
N GLU A 228 6.71 -4.69 -13.00
CA GLU A 228 6.15 -6.02 -12.82
C GLU A 228 7.14 -6.92 -12.08
N ALA A 229 6.61 -7.81 -11.24
CA ALA A 229 7.41 -8.81 -10.57
C ALA A 229 7.72 -10.00 -11.48
N GLY A 230 8.90 -10.60 -11.31
CA GLY A 230 9.21 -11.89 -11.88
C GLY A 230 8.56 -13.05 -11.11
N PHE A 231 8.60 -14.27 -11.69
CA PHE A 231 8.24 -15.47 -10.95
C PHE A 231 9.21 -15.72 -9.80
N LEU A 232 8.68 -16.16 -8.66
CA LEU A 232 9.52 -16.74 -7.63
C LEU A 232 10.03 -18.12 -8.10
N ASN A 233 11.18 -18.52 -7.58
CA ASN A 233 11.66 -19.88 -7.69
C ASN A 233 11.10 -20.73 -6.53
N ARG A 234 11.35 -22.05 -6.58
CA ARG A 234 11.15 -22.94 -5.44
C ARG A 234 12.47 -23.53 -4.99
N HIS A 235 12.61 -23.77 -3.71
CA HIS A 235 13.71 -24.58 -3.20
C HIS A 235 13.57 -26.00 -3.72
N ALA A 236 14.69 -26.59 -4.14
CA ALA A 236 14.74 -27.97 -4.61
C ALA A 236 16.14 -28.54 -4.43
N MET A 237 16.21 -29.84 -4.17
CA MET A 237 17.49 -30.55 -4.21
C MET A 237 18.09 -30.44 -5.62
N THR A 238 19.33 -29.96 -5.68
CA THR A 238 20.13 -29.77 -6.88
C THR A 238 21.49 -30.38 -6.67
N THR A 239 22.12 -30.80 -7.77
CA THR A 239 23.46 -31.39 -7.75
C THR A 239 24.46 -30.36 -8.29
N ASN A 240 25.51 -30.09 -7.53
CA ASN A 240 26.58 -29.21 -7.99
C ASN A 240 27.50 -29.90 -9.02
N TYR A 241 28.47 -29.13 -9.55
CA TYR A 241 29.40 -29.66 -10.57
C TYR A 241 30.32 -30.79 -10.05
N LYS A 242 30.40 -30.99 -8.72
CA LYS A 242 31.14 -32.09 -8.07
C LYS A 242 30.30 -33.33 -7.82
N GLY A 243 29.00 -33.30 -8.17
CA GLY A 243 28.07 -34.39 -7.90
C GLY A 243 27.46 -34.40 -6.49
N GLU A 244 27.72 -33.38 -5.69
CA GLU A 244 27.18 -33.27 -4.33
C GLU A 244 25.76 -32.67 -4.36
N GLU A 245 24.85 -33.30 -3.64
CA GLU A 245 23.49 -32.80 -3.49
C GLU A 245 23.44 -31.66 -2.47
N HIS A 246 22.75 -30.59 -2.80
CA HIS A 246 22.50 -29.45 -1.90
C HIS A 246 21.11 -28.85 -2.17
N LEU A 247 20.57 -28.14 -1.19
CA LEU A 247 19.33 -27.41 -1.36
C LEU A 247 19.59 -26.12 -2.15
N GLY A 248 19.27 -26.16 -3.43
CA GLY A 248 19.30 -25.01 -4.33
C GLY A 248 17.90 -24.50 -4.65
N TYR A 249 17.72 -24.00 -5.87
CA TYR A 249 16.40 -23.54 -6.32
C TYR A 249 16.15 -23.92 -7.79
N LYS A 250 14.88 -24.12 -8.13
CA LYS A 250 14.41 -24.40 -9.50
C LYS A 250 13.27 -23.47 -9.86
N ARG A 251 13.15 -23.15 -11.15
CA ARG A 251 12.03 -22.35 -11.67
C ARG A 251 10.71 -23.10 -11.50
N LEU A 252 9.64 -22.34 -11.27
CA LEU A 252 8.28 -22.85 -11.36
C LEU A 252 7.92 -23.08 -12.83
N VAL A 253 7.27 -24.19 -13.11
CA VAL A 253 6.79 -24.53 -14.46
C VAL A 253 5.31 -24.17 -14.52
N ALA A 254 4.96 -23.19 -15.36
CA ALA A 254 3.59 -22.77 -15.56
C ALA A 254 2.70 -23.95 -15.96
N ASP A 255 1.45 -23.93 -15.55
CA ASP A 255 0.40 -24.93 -15.77
C ASP A 255 0.67 -26.34 -15.18
N ARG A 256 1.88 -26.60 -14.68
CA ARG A 256 2.27 -27.86 -14.03
C ARG A 256 2.58 -27.71 -12.55
N THR A 257 2.82 -26.49 -12.09
CA THR A 257 3.14 -26.21 -10.68
C THR A 257 1.93 -25.61 -9.98
N PHE A 258 1.74 -26.03 -8.72
CA PHE A 258 0.72 -25.50 -7.84
C PHE A 258 1.38 -24.96 -6.59
N VAL A 259 0.96 -23.78 -6.16
CA VAL A 259 1.31 -23.20 -4.86
C VAL A 259 0.19 -23.56 -3.89
N ARG A 260 0.55 -24.21 -2.78
CA ARG A 260 -0.40 -24.58 -1.72
C ARG A 260 -0.10 -23.80 -0.46
N ASP A 261 -1.11 -23.14 0.05
CA ASP A 261 -1.05 -22.52 1.37
C ASP A 261 -1.22 -23.60 2.44
N ARG A 262 -0.22 -23.76 3.31
CA ARG A 262 -0.26 -24.77 4.39
C ARG A 262 -1.26 -24.43 5.50
N LYS A 263 -1.59 -23.14 5.67
CA LYS A 263 -2.49 -22.68 6.72
C LYS A 263 -3.96 -22.85 6.33
N THR A 264 -4.33 -22.43 5.11
CA THR A 264 -5.70 -22.51 4.61
C THR A 264 -5.99 -23.80 3.87
N GLY A 265 -4.97 -24.49 3.36
CA GLY A 265 -5.09 -25.65 2.49
C GLY A 265 -5.41 -25.31 1.02
N ASN A 266 -5.66 -24.05 0.71
CA ASN A 266 -5.97 -23.58 -0.65
C ASN A 266 -4.80 -23.84 -1.59
N THR A 267 -5.15 -24.16 -2.84
CA THR A 267 -4.18 -24.50 -3.89
C THR A 267 -4.42 -23.63 -5.11
N TYR A 268 -3.35 -23.03 -5.63
CA TYR A 268 -3.37 -22.09 -6.74
C TYR A 268 -2.48 -22.59 -7.85
N GLN A 269 -2.99 -22.67 -9.09
CA GLN A 269 -2.21 -23.08 -10.25
C GLN A 269 -1.34 -21.93 -10.73
N VAL A 270 -0.06 -22.16 -10.93
CA VAL A 270 0.87 -21.19 -11.51
C VAL A 270 0.58 -21.06 -13.01
N LYS A 271 0.24 -19.84 -13.44
CA LYS A 271 -0.02 -19.48 -14.84
C LYS A 271 1.22 -18.92 -15.51
N TYR A 272 1.18 -18.79 -16.83
CA TYR A 272 2.35 -18.42 -17.63
C TYR A 272 2.71 -16.91 -17.51
N ARG A 273 1.73 -16.03 -17.31
CA ARG A 273 1.97 -14.58 -17.27
C ARG A 273 2.42 -14.12 -15.89
N TYR A 274 3.33 -13.16 -15.84
CA TYR A 274 3.86 -12.61 -14.58
C TYR A 274 2.77 -11.98 -13.71
N ASN A 275 1.86 -11.20 -14.32
CA ASN A 275 0.74 -10.60 -13.59
C ASN A 275 -0.18 -11.65 -12.97
N GLU A 276 -0.43 -12.78 -13.65
CA GLU A 276 -1.24 -13.87 -13.11
C GLU A 276 -0.58 -14.55 -11.89
N PHE A 277 0.75 -14.58 -11.85
CA PHE A 277 1.47 -15.09 -10.67
C PHE A 277 1.38 -14.12 -9.48
N THR A 278 1.50 -12.82 -9.73
CA THR A 278 1.27 -11.79 -8.70
C THR A 278 -0.17 -11.84 -8.20
N ASP A 279 -1.17 -11.96 -9.09
CA ASP A 279 -2.58 -12.10 -8.73
C ASP A 279 -2.84 -13.36 -7.88
N LEU A 280 -2.13 -14.46 -8.17
CA LEU A 280 -2.18 -15.69 -7.35
C LEU A 280 -1.74 -15.40 -5.91
N LEU A 281 -0.62 -14.72 -5.70
CA LEU A 281 -0.12 -14.38 -4.37
C LEU A 281 -1.02 -13.39 -3.63
N LEU A 282 -1.59 -12.41 -4.34
CA LEU A 282 -2.57 -11.48 -3.79
C LEU A 282 -3.86 -12.20 -3.35
N ASN A 283 -4.36 -13.14 -4.16
CA ASN A 283 -5.53 -13.95 -3.80
C ASN A 283 -5.23 -14.83 -2.58
N ASN A 284 -4.05 -15.44 -2.51
CA ASN A 284 -3.63 -16.18 -1.33
C ASN A 284 -3.58 -15.27 -0.08
N LEU A 285 -3.10 -14.04 -0.20
CA LEU A 285 -3.08 -13.08 0.89
C LEU A 285 -4.50 -12.72 1.34
N LYS A 286 -5.44 -12.49 0.41
CA LYS A 286 -6.86 -12.21 0.72
C LYS A 286 -7.57 -13.38 1.38
N ASP A 287 -7.30 -14.61 0.95
CA ASP A 287 -7.87 -15.81 1.54
C ASP A 287 -7.43 -16.01 3.01
N ASN A 288 -6.28 -15.47 3.37
CA ASN A 288 -5.78 -15.48 4.76
C ASN A 288 -6.34 -14.33 5.61
N PHE A 289 -6.75 -13.20 5.01
CA PHE A 289 -7.10 -11.98 5.73
C PHE A 289 -8.36 -11.31 5.16
N VAL A 290 -9.52 -11.67 5.70
CA VAL A 290 -10.84 -11.22 5.22
C VAL A 290 -11.10 -9.73 5.49
N ASP A 291 -10.54 -9.19 6.59
CA ASP A 291 -10.75 -7.79 7.00
C ASP A 291 -9.69 -6.83 6.43
N MET A 292 -9.22 -7.11 5.23
CA MET A 292 -8.21 -6.33 4.54
C MET A 292 -8.69 -5.93 3.14
N ASN A 293 -8.33 -4.72 2.74
CA ASN A 293 -8.44 -4.27 1.35
C ASN A 293 -7.04 -4.09 0.77
N LEU A 294 -6.81 -4.72 -0.37
CA LEU A 294 -5.59 -4.59 -1.16
C LEU A 294 -5.80 -3.61 -2.31
N ILE A 295 -5.10 -2.50 -2.30
CA ILE A 295 -5.15 -1.47 -3.32
C ILE A 295 -3.81 -1.45 -4.06
N GLY A 296 -3.82 -1.66 -5.36
CA GLY A 296 -2.64 -1.54 -6.21
C GLY A 296 -2.64 -0.22 -6.96
N ILE A 297 -1.49 0.44 -7.02
CA ILE A 297 -1.25 1.62 -7.84
C ILE A 297 -0.05 1.35 -8.72
N ARG A 298 -0.29 1.33 -10.04
CA ARG A 298 0.75 1.19 -11.05
C ARG A 298 1.07 2.54 -11.65
N VAL A 299 2.30 3.02 -11.42
CA VAL A 299 2.80 4.23 -12.07
C VAL A 299 3.30 3.86 -13.46
N LEU A 300 2.76 4.51 -14.48
CA LEU A 300 3.00 4.17 -15.88
C LEU A 300 3.59 5.34 -16.65
N PRO A 301 4.74 5.15 -17.33
CA PRO A 301 5.13 6.02 -18.42
C PRO A 301 4.04 6.02 -19.51
N PRO A 302 3.79 7.15 -20.20
CA PRO A 302 2.74 7.21 -21.22
C PRO A 302 2.86 6.15 -22.32
N ARG A 303 4.09 5.76 -22.68
CA ARG A 303 4.40 4.74 -23.69
C ARG A 303 3.94 3.33 -23.30
N ASP A 304 3.91 3.02 -21.99
CA ASP A 304 3.67 1.69 -21.48
C ASP A 304 2.18 1.44 -21.13
N ALA A 305 1.38 2.51 -21.06
CA ALA A 305 -0.03 2.44 -20.68
C ALA A 305 -0.86 1.51 -21.56
N ASN A 306 -0.67 1.57 -22.90
CA ASN A 306 -1.41 0.72 -23.84
C ASN A 306 -1.05 -0.76 -23.67
N SER A 307 0.23 -1.07 -23.48
CA SER A 307 0.70 -2.44 -23.26
C SER A 307 0.14 -3.01 -21.95
N PHE A 308 0.12 -2.18 -20.92
CA PHE A 308 -0.43 -2.56 -19.61
C PHE A 308 -1.95 -2.78 -19.67
N MET A 309 -2.72 -1.92 -20.37
CA MET A 309 -4.17 -2.12 -20.56
C MET A 309 -4.49 -3.45 -21.25
N LYS A 310 -3.66 -3.86 -22.23
CA LYS A 310 -3.82 -5.12 -22.97
C LYS A 310 -3.60 -6.38 -22.11
N LEU A 311 -2.97 -6.28 -20.96
CA LEU A 311 -2.84 -7.41 -20.02
C LEU A 311 -4.19 -7.77 -19.38
N TYR A 312 -5.08 -6.78 -19.21
CA TYR A 312 -6.33 -6.91 -18.47
C TYR A 312 -7.58 -6.73 -19.33
N SER A 313 -7.43 -6.28 -20.57
CA SER A 313 -8.55 -6.06 -21.47
C SER A 313 -8.12 -6.31 -22.92
N GLU A 314 -8.92 -7.08 -23.65
CA GLU A 314 -8.67 -7.40 -25.05
C GLU A 314 -8.85 -6.16 -25.94
N TYR A 315 -7.89 -5.95 -26.85
CA TYR A 315 -7.91 -4.84 -27.81
C TYR A 315 -9.17 -4.85 -28.68
N GLY A 316 -9.77 -3.69 -28.88
CA GLY A 316 -11.01 -3.55 -29.69
C GLY A 316 -12.30 -3.89 -28.93
N THR A 317 -12.22 -4.16 -27.64
CA THR A 317 -13.40 -4.32 -26.79
C THR A 317 -13.84 -2.99 -26.16
N SER A 318 -15.14 -2.87 -25.85
CA SER A 318 -15.69 -1.71 -25.16
C SER A 318 -15.01 -1.46 -23.79
N SER A 319 -14.48 -2.50 -23.16
CA SER A 319 -13.72 -2.40 -21.93
C SER A 319 -12.39 -1.71 -22.17
N TYR A 320 -11.66 -2.10 -23.20
CA TYR A 320 -10.40 -1.47 -23.59
C TYR A 320 -10.56 0.00 -23.95
N ASP A 321 -11.63 0.32 -24.75
CA ASP A 321 -11.93 1.69 -25.16
C ASP A 321 -12.23 2.61 -23.96
N LYS A 322 -12.91 2.08 -22.94
CA LYS A 322 -13.13 2.80 -21.67
C LYS A 322 -11.83 3.10 -20.94
N LEU A 323 -10.94 2.12 -20.80
CA LEU A 323 -9.62 2.32 -20.18
C LEU A 323 -8.82 3.39 -20.93
N GLN A 324 -8.83 3.32 -22.28
CA GLN A 324 -8.11 4.29 -23.10
C GLN A 324 -8.72 5.70 -23.01
N SER A 325 -10.04 5.82 -22.93
CA SER A 325 -10.73 7.09 -22.73
C SER A 325 -10.39 7.72 -21.37
N SER A 326 -10.45 6.94 -20.27
CA SER A 326 -10.04 7.41 -18.94
C SER A 326 -8.57 7.86 -18.94
N TRP A 327 -7.67 7.09 -19.57
CA TRP A 327 -6.27 7.49 -19.68
C TRP A 327 -6.05 8.80 -20.39
N ARG A 328 -6.78 9.05 -21.49
CA ARG A 328 -6.67 10.31 -22.25
C ARG A 328 -7.17 11.51 -21.45
N ASN A 329 -8.29 11.34 -20.74
CA ASN A 329 -8.99 12.42 -20.07
C ASN A 329 -8.45 12.66 -18.65
N GLU A 330 -8.19 11.59 -17.87
CA GLU A 330 -7.91 11.64 -16.44
C GLU A 330 -6.46 11.27 -16.09
N LYS A 331 -5.67 10.83 -17.10
CA LYS A 331 -4.32 10.30 -16.90
C LYS A 331 -4.24 9.12 -15.91
N SER A 332 -5.37 8.47 -15.69
CA SER A 332 -5.53 7.29 -14.83
C SER A 332 -6.65 6.39 -15.34
N PHE A 333 -6.67 5.16 -14.89
CA PHE A 333 -7.77 4.20 -15.13
C PHE A 333 -7.80 3.14 -14.03
N SER A 334 -8.96 2.48 -13.89
CA SER A 334 -9.18 1.40 -12.93
C SER A 334 -9.33 0.06 -13.64
N ILE A 335 -8.65 -0.96 -13.12
CA ILE A 335 -8.72 -2.35 -13.58
C ILE A 335 -9.57 -3.15 -12.61
N LYS A 336 -10.50 -3.93 -13.15
CA LYS A 336 -11.46 -4.71 -12.35
C LYS A 336 -11.06 -6.17 -12.15
N ASN A 337 -10.26 -6.74 -13.05
CA ASN A 337 -9.94 -8.17 -13.08
C ASN A 337 -8.47 -8.40 -12.69
N SER A 338 -8.13 -8.08 -11.46
CA SER A 338 -6.79 -8.32 -10.89
C SER A 338 -6.91 -8.95 -9.51
N GLY A 339 -5.81 -9.40 -8.97
CA GLY A 339 -5.73 -9.89 -7.60
C GLY A 339 -5.98 -8.83 -6.53
N TYR A 340 -5.88 -7.54 -6.88
CA TYR A 340 -6.23 -6.43 -5.98
C TYR A 340 -7.75 -6.25 -5.86
N ASP A 341 -8.21 -5.67 -4.77
CA ASP A 341 -9.61 -5.23 -4.60
C ASP A 341 -9.90 -3.97 -5.42
N ALA A 342 -8.89 -3.10 -5.55
CA ALA A 342 -8.89 -1.97 -6.46
C ALA A 342 -7.50 -1.82 -7.07
N TYR A 343 -7.42 -1.76 -8.40
CA TYR A 343 -6.15 -1.61 -9.09
C TYR A 343 -6.21 -0.44 -10.07
N PHE A 344 -5.26 0.48 -9.94
CA PHE A 344 -5.22 1.72 -10.71
C PHE A 344 -3.94 1.80 -11.53
N GLY A 345 -4.07 2.15 -12.80
CA GLY A 345 -2.97 2.65 -13.61
C GLY A 345 -2.96 4.17 -13.58
N MET A 346 -1.84 4.79 -13.23
CA MET A 346 -1.69 6.22 -13.08
C MET A 346 -0.49 6.71 -13.89
N SER A 347 -0.63 7.85 -14.58
CA SER A 347 0.48 8.44 -15.29
C SER A 347 1.52 9.01 -14.33
N ALA A 348 2.80 8.76 -14.63
CA ALA A 348 3.92 9.39 -13.92
C ALA A 348 3.79 10.92 -13.91
N THR A 349 3.25 11.53 -14.97
CA THR A 349 3.04 12.97 -15.05
C THR A 349 1.90 13.46 -14.16
N ALA A 350 0.95 12.60 -13.78
CA ALA A 350 -0.12 12.98 -12.85
C ALA A 350 0.37 13.16 -11.41
N LEU A 351 1.49 12.54 -11.05
CA LEU A 351 2.13 12.74 -9.75
C LEU A 351 2.78 14.14 -9.63
N ASN A 352 3.20 14.72 -10.76
CA ASN A 352 3.85 16.03 -10.84
C ASN A 352 2.85 17.20 -10.85
N GLN A 353 1.56 16.92 -11.04
CA GLN A 353 0.58 17.98 -10.92
C GLN A 353 0.51 18.37 -9.45
N ASP A 354 1.08 19.53 -9.11
CA ASP A 354 0.65 20.29 -7.95
C ASP A 354 -0.86 20.43 -8.13
N THR A 355 -1.61 19.53 -7.53
CA THR A 355 -3.02 19.75 -7.30
C THR A 355 -3.07 20.88 -6.29
N GLU A 356 -2.90 22.11 -6.77
CA GLU A 356 -3.43 23.27 -6.09
C GLU A 356 -4.92 22.95 -5.93
N PHE A 357 -5.27 22.46 -4.76
CA PHE A 357 -6.63 22.50 -4.30
C PHE A 357 -6.97 23.99 -4.12
N ASP A 358 -7.24 24.65 -5.26
CA ASP A 358 -7.75 25.99 -5.31
C ASP A 358 -9.20 25.97 -4.85
N VAL A 359 -9.35 25.83 -3.54
CA VAL A 359 -10.63 25.90 -2.87
C VAL A 359 -10.59 27.15 -2.03
N ASP A 360 -11.19 28.21 -2.56
CA ASP A 360 -11.41 29.45 -1.84
C ASP A 360 -11.98 29.23 -0.43
N GLU A 361 -11.50 29.98 0.56
CA GLU A 361 -12.13 30.05 1.88
C GLU A 361 -13.60 30.46 1.67
N GLY A 362 -14.52 29.50 1.84
CA GLY A 362 -15.96 29.71 1.62
C GLY A 362 -16.55 28.94 0.43
N ALA A 363 -15.78 28.09 -0.22
CA ALA A 363 -16.28 27.26 -1.34
C ALA A 363 -17.43 26.34 -0.91
N THR A 364 -18.41 26.19 -1.78
CA THR A 364 -19.58 25.34 -1.54
C THR A 364 -19.18 23.85 -1.54
N LYS A 365 -19.94 23.04 -0.80
CA LYS A 365 -19.74 21.58 -0.68
C LYS A 365 -19.60 20.87 -2.04
N ALA A 366 -20.25 21.39 -3.09
CA ALA A 366 -20.16 20.88 -4.46
C ALA A 366 -18.81 21.20 -5.13
N LYS A 367 -18.25 22.41 -4.93
CA LYS A 367 -16.92 22.81 -5.43
C LYS A 367 -15.81 21.97 -4.77
N ILE A 368 -15.94 21.73 -3.48
CA ILE A 368 -15.02 20.91 -2.69
C ILE A 368 -15.04 19.45 -3.19
N LYS A 369 -16.24 18.90 -3.38
CA LYS A 369 -16.42 17.53 -3.91
C LYS A 369 -15.84 17.40 -5.33
N SER A 370 -16.01 18.41 -6.18
CA SER A 370 -15.46 18.44 -7.54
C SER A 370 -13.92 18.51 -7.55
N ALA A 371 -13.31 19.22 -6.61
CA ALA A 371 -11.86 19.30 -6.47
C ALA A 371 -11.25 17.97 -5.93
N PHE A 372 -12.05 17.18 -5.20
CA PHE A 372 -11.64 15.88 -4.65
C PHE A 372 -11.79 14.71 -5.64
N VAL A 373 -12.63 14.88 -6.66
CA VAL A 373 -12.92 13.85 -7.69
C VAL A 373 -12.06 14.04 -8.93
N LYS A 374 -11.39 15.19 -9.05
CA LYS A 374 -10.34 15.42 -10.05
C LYS A 374 -9.01 14.90 -9.58
#